data_ed33e6d72e08c47e15c8ab9577cf1ad7
#
_entry.id   ed33e6d72e08c47e15c8ab9577cf1ad7
#
_cell.length_a   1.000
_cell.length_b   1.000
_cell.length_c   1.000
_cell.angle_alpha   90.00
_cell.angle_beta   90.00
_cell.angle_gamma   90.00
#
_symmetry.space_group_name_H-M   'P 1'
#
loop_
_entity.id
_entity.type
_entity.pdbx_description
1 polymer ?
#
loop_
_entity_poly.entity_id
_entity_poly.type
_entity_poly.pdbx_seq_one_letter_code
_entity_poly.pdbx_strand_id
1 'polypeptide(L)'
;MLAATFDIGTTAVKAVVVNESGEPVFTGSLVIHTIETGNFKEQDPDEWYGAFCSLSKEMLEIIPAAEIGAIIFSGQMQDVIPVDAEGKALRNAILYSDGRADEQARVIIREAARRNVV
;
A
#
# COMPACT_ATOMS: atom_id res chain seq x y z
N MET A 1 -13.95 -19.88 -11.51
CA MET A 1 -13.80 -19.02 -10.30
C MET A 1 -12.77 -17.95 -10.63
N LEU A 2 -13.00 -16.69 -10.21
CA LEU A 2 -12.08 -15.58 -10.46
C LEU A 2 -11.30 -15.21 -9.21
N ALA A 3 -10.07 -14.72 -9.36
CA ALA A 3 -9.26 -14.17 -8.28
C ALA A 3 -9.02 -12.67 -8.53
N ALA A 4 -9.44 -11.83 -7.58
CA ALA A 4 -9.17 -10.40 -7.59
C ALA A 4 -7.88 -10.12 -6.81
N THR A 5 -6.95 -9.39 -7.41
CA THR A 5 -5.69 -9.00 -6.79
C THR A 5 -5.59 -7.49 -6.73
N PHE A 6 -5.12 -6.97 -5.61
CA PHE A 6 -4.87 -5.55 -5.41
C PHE A 6 -3.42 -5.33 -4.99
N ASP A 7 -2.74 -4.43 -5.67
CA ASP A 7 -1.41 -3.96 -5.31
C ASP A 7 -1.50 -2.51 -4.83
N ILE A 8 -1.32 -2.30 -3.53
CA ILE A 8 -1.31 -0.97 -2.90
C ILE A 8 0.12 -0.43 -3.00
N GLY A 9 0.49 -0.01 -4.21
CA GLY A 9 1.84 0.48 -4.49
C GLY A 9 2.09 1.92 -4.09
N THR A 10 3.33 2.37 -4.17
CA THR A 10 3.74 3.74 -3.80
C THR A 10 3.20 4.79 -4.77
N THR A 11 3.06 4.46 -6.05
CA THR A 11 2.62 5.42 -7.09
C THR A 11 1.18 5.22 -7.52
N ALA A 12 0.63 4.04 -7.31
CA ALA A 12 -0.73 3.71 -7.70
C ALA A 12 -1.24 2.49 -6.95
N VAL A 13 -2.54 2.43 -6.72
CA VAL A 13 -3.25 1.19 -6.43
C VAL A 13 -3.65 0.56 -7.75
N LYS A 14 -3.35 -0.71 -7.93
CA LYS A 14 -3.70 -1.49 -9.12
C LYS A 14 -4.60 -2.65 -8.74
N ALA A 15 -5.57 -2.95 -9.59
CA ALA A 15 -6.44 -4.10 -9.46
C ALA A 15 -6.37 -4.94 -10.74
N VAL A 16 -6.24 -6.25 -10.57
CA VAL A 16 -6.31 -7.21 -11.67
C VAL A 16 -7.19 -8.37 -11.23
N VAL A 17 -8.15 -8.74 -12.05
CA VAL A 17 -8.91 -9.98 -11.86
C VAL A 17 -8.49 -10.98 -12.93
N VAL A 18 -8.16 -12.18 -12.51
CA VAL A 18 -7.73 -13.27 -13.41
C VAL A 18 -8.69 -14.44 -13.33
N ASN A 19 -8.81 -15.16 -14.46
CA ASN A 19 -9.50 -16.44 -14.54
C ASN A 19 -8.58 -17.61 -14.13
N GLU A 20 -9.10 -18.82 -14.17
CA GLU A 20 -8.36 -20.05 -13.83
C GLU A 20 -7.18 -20.34 -14.76
N SER A 21 -7.17 -19.79 -15.96
CA SER A 21 -6.07 -19.87 -16.91
C SER A 21 -4.99 -18.81 -16.68
N GLY A 22 -5.21 -17.88 -15.71
CA GLY A 22 -4.31 -16.76 -15.44
C GLY A 22 -4.49 -15.57 -16.39
N GLU A 23 -5.54 -15.57 -17.20
CA GLU A 23 -5.82 -14.48 -18.14
C GLU A 23 -6.54 -13.33 -17.40
N PRO A 24 -6.14 -12.07 -17.59
CA PRO A 24 -6.80 -10.93 -16.98
C PRO A 24 -8.17 -10.70 -17.64
N VAL A 25 -9.22 -10.62 -16.82
CA VAL A 25 -10.59 -10.29 -17.22
C VAL A 25 -10.99 -8.87 -16.80
N PHE A 26 -10.22 -8.27 -15.90
CA PHE A 26 -10.34 -6.86 -15.49
C PHE A 26 -8.95 -6.34 -15.12
N THR A 27 -8.68 -5.06 -15.45
CA THR A 27 -7.51 -4.33 -14.99
C THR A 27 -7.91 -2.89 -14.71
N GLY A 28 -7.47 -2.36 -13.58
CA GLY A 28 -7.69 -0.96 -13.18
C GLY A 28 -6.48 -0.41 -12.43
N SER A 29 -6.33 0.91 -12.44
CA SER A 29 -5.24 1.59 -11.73
C SER A 29 -5.66 3.01 -11.35
N LEU A 30 -5.40 3.39 -10.10
CA LEU A 30 -5.58 4.77 -9.61
C LEU A 30 -4.28 5.28 -9.01
N VAL A 31 -3.88 6.46 -9.44
CA VAL A 31 -2.66 7.13 -8.94
C VAL A 31 -2.83 7.52 -7.47
N ILE A 32 -1.77 7.38 -6.70
CA ILE A 32 -1.67 7.82 -5.30
C ILE A 32 -0.70 8.99 -5.21
N HIS A 33 -1.05 9.98 -4.41
CA HIS A 33 -0.27 11.21 -4.26
C HIS A 33 0.73 11.09 -3.12
N THR A 34 2.01 11.34 -3.42
CA THR A 34 3.05 11.47 -2.41
C THR A 34 3.25 12.95 -2.07
N ILE A 35 3.19 13.26 -0.78
CA ILE A 35 3.50 14.60 -0.23
C ILE A 35 4.97 14.63 0.09
N GLU A 36 5.73 15.51 -0.60
CA GLU A 36 7.16 15.65 -0.38
C GLU A 36 7.49 17.05 0.17
N THR A 37 8.23 17.09 1.28
CA THR A 37 8.72 18.34 1.89
C THR A 37 10.17 18.13 2.35
N GLY A 38 11.11 18.61 1.56
CA GLY A 38 12.52 18.32 1.78
C GLY A 38 12.80 16.82 1.65
N ASN A 39 13.26 16.18 2.74
CA ASN A 39 13.48 14.74 2.80
C ASN A 39 12.30 13.95 3.41
N PHE A 40 11.18 14.61 3.69
CA PHE A 40 9.98 13.96 4.20
C PHE A 40 9.15 13.45 3.03
N LYS A 41 8.65 12.21 3.15
CA LYS A 41 7.77 11.57 2.18
C LYS A 41 6.60 10.90 2.88
N GLU A 42 5.41 11.39 2.59
CA GLU A 42 4.18 10.96 3.24
C GLU A 42 3.08 10.67 2.22
N GLN A 43 2.14 9.82 2.61
CA GLN A 43 0.90 9.58 1.87
C GLN A 43 -0.28 9.53 2.82
N ASP A 44 -1.47 9.86 2.32
CA ASP A 44 -2.71 9.73 3.07
C ASP A 44 -3.21 8.28 3.00
N PRO A 45 -3.31 7.55 4.13
CA PRO A 45 -3.82 6.18 4.14
C PRO A 45 -5.28 6.07 3.67
N ASP A 46 -6.09 7.11 3.85
CA ASP A 46 -7.47 7.13 3.39
C ASP A 46 -7.57 7.17 1.85
N GLU A 47 -6.56 7.74 1.16
CA GLU A 47 -6.46 7.69 -0.29
C GLU A 47 -6.27 6.26 -0.80
N TRP A 48 -5.46 5.44 -0.12
CA TRP A 48 -5.26 4.04 -0.48
C TRP A 48 -6.55 3.25 -0.40
N TYR A 49 -7.28 3.40 0.72
CA TYR A 49 -8.56 2.74 0.91
C TYR A 49 -9.63 3.23 -0.08
N GLY A 50 -9.66 4.54 -0.33
CA GLY A 50 -10.53 5.15 -1.33
C GLY A 50 -10.28 4.60 -2.75
N ALA A 51 -9.02 4.44 -3.13
CA ALA A 51 -8.63 3.86 -4.42
C ALA A 51 -9.04 2.37 -4.52
N PHE A 52 -8.80 1.59 -3.46
CA PHE A 52 -9.28 0.20 -3.38
C PHE A 52 -10.81 0.12 -3.55
N CYS A 53 -11.58 0.95 -2.84
CA CYS A 53 -13.04 0.98 -2.95
C CYS A 53 -13.50 1.38 -4.36
N SER A 54 -12.85 2.34 -4.99
CA SER A 54 -13.19 2.80 -6.34
C SER A 54 -12.95 1.72 -7.38
N LEU A 55 -11.76 1.09 -7.37
CA LEU A 55 -11.43 -0.02 -8.25
C LEU A 55 -12.34 -1.24 -8.04
N SER A 56 -12.73 -1.50 -6.78
CA SER A 56 -13.69 -2.57 -6.46
C SER A 56 -15.07 -2.29 -7.08
N LYS A 57 -15.53 -1.03 -7.07
CA LYS A 57 -16.81 -0.66 -7.70
C LYS A 57 -16.74 -0.82 -9.22
N GLU A 58 -15.69 -0.31 -9.86
CA GLU A 58 -15.48 -0.48 -11.30
C GLU A 58 -15.47 -1.96 -11.72
N MET A 59 -14.75 -2.79 -10.97
CA MET A 59 -14.69 -4.23 -11.17
C MET A 59 -16.08 -4.86 -11.10
N LEU A 60 -16.88 -4.49 -10.10
CA LEU A 60 -18.21 -5.06 -9.86
C LEU A 60 -19.28 -4.59 -10.87
N GLU A 61 -19.02 -3.54 -11.65
CA GLU A 61 -19.86 -3.16 -12.80
C GLU A 61 -19.76 -4.17 -13.95
N ILE A 62 -18.64 -4.91 -14.02
CA ILE A 62 -18.32 -5.84 -15.11
C ILE A 62 -18.44 -7.30 -14.63
N ILE A 63 -18.02 -7.57 -13.39
CA ILE A 63 -17.89 -8.93 -12.85
C ILE A 63 -18.88 -9.10 -11.69
N PRO A 64 -19.79 -10.07 -11.75
CA PRO A 64 -20.65 -10.39 -10.61
C PRO A 64 -19.83 -10.82 -9.39
N ALA A 65 -20.13 -10.25 -8.23
CA ALA A 65 -19.40 -10.56 -6.98
C ALA A 65 -19.37 -12.07 -6.67
N ALA A 66 -20.41 -12.80 -7.03
CA ALA A 66 -20.50 -14.25 -6.81
C ALA A 66 -19.48 -15.07 -7.61
N GLU A 67 -18.86 -14.50 -8.65
CA GLU A 67 -17.82 -15.16 -9.43
C GLU A 67 -16.43 -15.02 -8.82
N ILE A 68 -16.25 -14.05 -7.88
CA ILE A 68 -14.98 -13.79 -7.21
C ILE A 68 -14.84 -14.78 -6.05
N GLY A 69 -13.93 -15.74 -6.18
CA GLY A 69 -13.68 -16.75 -5.16
C GLY A 69 -12.52 -16.43 -4.22
N ALA A 70 -11.66 -15.46 -4.58
CA ALA A 70 -10.54 -15.05 -3.74
C ALA A 70 -10.20 -13.57 -3.96
N ILE A 71 -9.73 -12.93 -2.88
CA ILE A 71 -9.14 -11.58 -2.93
C ILE A 71 -7.75 -11.66 -2.31
N ILE A 72 -6.74 -11.11 -3.01
CA ILE A 72 -5.34 -11.14 -2.60
C ILE A 72 -4.80 -9.70 -2.62
N PHE A 73 -4.02 -9.36 -1.60
CA PHE A 73 -3.37 -8.05 -1.50
C PHE A 73 -1.85 -8.18 -1.56
N SER A 74 -1.25 -7.22 -2.23
CA SER A 74 0.16 -6.88 -2.21
C SER A 74 0.28 -5.36 -2.00
N GLY A 75 1.45 -4.85 -1.68
CA GLY A 75 1.62 -3.42 -1.54
C GLY A 75 3.02 -3.02 -1.07
N GLN A 76 3.21 -1.70 -0.94
CA GLN A 76 4.42 -1.14 -0.34
C GLN A 76 4.58 -1.61 1.11
N MET A 77 5.81 -1.65 1.59
CA MET A 77 6.16 -2.17 2.89
C MET A 77 7.02 -1.16 3.68
N GLN A 78 7.13 -1.39 4.99
CA GLN A 78 8.00 -0.64 5.90
C GLN A 78 7.55 0.81 6.15
N ASP A 79 6.31 1.14 5.83
CA ASP A 79 5.73 2.42 6.16
C ASP A 79 5.31 2.47 7.65
N VAL A 80 5.31 3.65 8.23
CA VAL A 80 4.80 3.87 9.59
C VAL A 80 3.44 4.56 9.51
N ILE A 81 2.40 3.86 9.96
CA ILE A 81 1.03 4.35 9.97
C ILE A 81 0.50 4.33 11.41
N PRO A 82 0.60 5.44 12.15
CA PRO A 82 0.02 5.53 13.50
C PRO A 82 -1.51 5.52 13.41
N VAL A 83 -2.14 4.67 14.20
CA VAL A 83 -3.60 4.56 14.25
C VAL A 83 -4.11 4.69 15.69
N ASP A 84 -5.36 5.12 15.85
CA ASP A 84 -6.07 5.11 17.13
C ASP A 84 -6.61 3.71 17.49
N ALA A 85 -7.33 3.62 18.59
CA ALA A 85 -7.91 2.37 19.07
C ALA A 85 -8.98 1.79 18.11
N GLU A 86 -9.59 2.62 17.29
CA GLU A 86 -10.59 2.28 16.28
C GLU A 86 -9.96 1.93 14.93
N GLY A 87 -8.62 2.04 14.80
CA GLY A 87 -7.89 1.76 13.57
C GLY A 87 -7.84 2.92 12.57
N LYS A 88 -8.26 4.12 12.98
CA LYS A 88 -8.20 5.31 12.15
C LYS A 88 -6.80 5.90 12.15
N ALA A 89 -6.30 6.29 10.98
CA ALA A 89 -5.00 6.95 10.86
C ALA A 89 -5.00 8.30 11.61
N LEU A 90 -4.00 8.49 12.48
CA LEU A 90 -3.81 9.72 13.25
C LEU A 90 -3.11 10.82 12.46
N ARG A 91 -2.45 10.45 11.39
CA ARG A 91 -1.72 11.33 10.47
C ARG A 91 -1.39 10.58 9.18
N ASN A 92 -0.82 11.28 8.21
CA ASN A 92 -0.24 10.66 7.02
C ASN A 92 0.76 9.56 7.38
N ALA A 93 0.78 8.52 6.56
CA ALA A 93 1.79 7.47 6.60
C ALA A 93 3.16 8.06 6.30
N ILE A 94 4.17 7.67 7.07
CA ILE A 94 5.58 7.96 6.78
C ILE A 94 6.09 6.83 5.93
N LEU A 95 6.51 7.13 4.69
CA LEU A 95 6.92 6.12 3.73
C LEU A 95 8.30 5.54 4.07
N TYR A 96 8.56 4.32 3.59
CA TYR A 96 9.87 3.66 3.68
C TYR A 96 11.02 4.48 3.11
N SER A 97 10.75 5.37 2.14
CA SER A 97 11.71 6.25 1.49
C SER A 97 11.87 7.62 2.17
N ASP A 98 11.21 7.81 3.32
CA ASP A 98 11.33 9.05 4.12
C ASP A 98 12.67 9.13 4.82
N GLY A 99 13.34 10.28 4.69
CA GLY A 99 14.70 10.50 5.22
C GLY A 99 14.74 11.21 6.58
N ARG A 100 13.59 11.46 7.24
CA ARG A 100 13.56 12.25 8.50
C ARG A 100 14.34 11.62 9.65
N ALA A 101 14.51 10.29 9.64
CA ALA A 101 15.19 9.53 10.70
C ALA A 101 16.63 9.10 10.33
N ASP A 102 17.23 9.64 9.26
CA ASP A 102 18.56 9.24 8.78
C ASP A 102 19.64 9.38 9.85
N GLU A 103 19.60 10.46 10.65
CA GLU A 103 20.56 10.68 11.73
C GLU A 103 20.42 9.63 12.83
N GLN A 104 19.20 9.35 13.27
CA GLN A 104 18.90 8.33 14.27
C GLN A 104 19.30 6.93 13.78
N ALA A 105 19.03 6.61 12.52
CA ALA A 105 19.44 5.36 11.90
C ALA A 105 20.97 5.17 11.95
N ARG A 106 21.74 6.21 11.64
CA ARG A 106 23.21 6.18 11.72
C ARG A 106 23.72 5.92 13.14
N VAL A 107 23.05 6.53 14.16
CA VAL A 107 23.41 6.31 15.58
C VAL A 107 23.13 4.85 15.96
N ILE A 108 21.96 4.33 15.61
CA ILE A 108 21.56 2.95 15.93
C ILE A 108 22.51 1.96 15.29
N ILE A 109 22.83 2.10 13.99
CA ILE A 109 23.74 1.22 13.27
C ILE A 109 25.14 1.22 13.94
N ARG A 110 25.63 2.40 14.31
CA ARG A 110 26.94 2.53 14.98
C ARG A 110 26.96 1.80 16.34
N GLU A 111 25.90 1.93 17.13
CA GLU A 111 25.79 1.24 18.43
C GLU A 111 25.61 -0.28 18.27
N ALA A 112 24.86 -0.72 17.28
CA ALA A 112 24.70 -2.13 16.97
C ALA A 112 26.01 -2.78 16.56
N ALA A 113 26.80 -2.10 15.70
CA ALA A 113 28.14 -2.57 15.31
C ALA A 113 29.11 -2.68 16.49
N ARG A 114 29.08 -1.72 17.43
CA ARG A 114 29.89 -1.79 18.66
C ARG A 114 29.56 -2.99 19.55
N ARG A 115 28.30 -3.44 19.50
CA ARG A 115 27.80 -4.58 20.30
C ARG A 115 27.85 -5.91 19.56
N ASN A 116 28.41 -5.96 18.35
CA ASN A 116 28.43 -7.14 17.45
C ASN A 116 27.04 -7.75 17.20
N VAL A 117 26.03 -6.90 17.06
CA VAL A 117 24.63 -7.31 16.78
C VAL A 117 24.33 -7.29 15.28
N VAL A 118 25.19 -6.69 14.48
CA VAL A 118 25.15 -6.62 12.99
C VAL A 118 26.53 -6.82 12.42
#